data_3837e41c1462db030d12fef4262895bf
#
_entry.id   3837e41c1462db030d12fef4262895bf
#
_cell.length_a   1.000
_cell.length_b   1.000
_cell.length_c   1.000
_cell.angle_alpha   90.00
_cell.angle_beta   90.00
_cell.angle_gamma   90.00
#
_symmetry.space_group_name_H-M   'P 1'
#
loop_
_entity.id
_entity.type
_entity.pdbx_description
1 polymer ?
#
loop_
_entity_poly.entity_id
_entity_poly.type
_entity_poly.pdbx_seq_one_letter_code
_entity_poly.pdbx_strand_id
1 'polypeptide(L)'
;MYIQDTQGRVQGPLGVLTNSPRYNGSNKNVAVVNDWVTISWADSVRLEPNRYSGDTIVPISDVQLGETVCVYGNTTKRENCGNFAGRTGTTFYVEHATSDPGDSGGPLWIPGRGLIGVLAGADEIEYLSTFLFIRYHLQLDLIRATAP
;
A
#
# COMPACT_ATOMS: atom_id res chain seq x y z
N MET A 1 2.51 -8.98 18.46
CA MET A 1 3.32 -7.99 17.75
C MET A 1 4.52 -7.58 18.60
N TYR A 2 5.69 -7.56 18.00
CA TYR A 2 6.93 -7.11 18.60
C TYR A 2 7.38 -5.82 17.92
N ILE A 3 8.02 -4.93 18.66
CA ILE A 3 8.60 -3.69 18.14
C ILE A 3 10.12 -3.83 18.16
N GLN A 4 10.76 -3.43 17.09
CA GLN A 4 12.20 -3.29 17.00
C GLN A 4 12.56 -1.80 16.98
N ASP A 5 13.44 -1.38 17.87
CA ASP A 5 13.93 -0.01 17.88
C ASP A 5 15.02 0.24 16.82
N THR A 6 15.45 1.48 16.68
CA THR A 6 16.48 1.86 15.70
C THR A 6 17.85 1.24 15.96
N GLN A 7 18.08 0.66 17.14
CA GLN A 7 19.29 -0.06 17.52
C GLN A 7 19.15 -1.58 17.35
N GLY A 8 18.01 -2.05 16.80
CA GLY A 8 17.75 -3.46 16.59
C GLY A 8 17.28 -4.23 17.82
N ARG A 9 16.99 -3.57 18.94
CA ARG A 9 16.48 -4.21 20.15
C ARG A 9 15.01 -4.52 19.99
N VAL A 10 14.61 -5.74 20.32
CA VAL A 10 13.23 -6.21 20.20
C VAL A 10 12.54 -6.12 21.56
N GLN A 11 11.38 -5.52 21.56
CA GLN A 11 10.48 -5.44 22.73
C GLN A 11 9.14 -6.10 22.38
N GLY A 12 8.56 -6.78 23.34
CA GLY A 12 7.21 -7.31 23.15
C GLY A 12 6.95 -8.62 23.88
N PRO A 13 5.73 -9.16 23.65
CA PRO A 13 4.69 -8.68 22.74
C PRO A 13 4.01 -7.39 23.25
N LEU A 14 3.88 -6.39 22.40
CA LEU A 14 3.27 -5.09 22.73
C LEU A 14 1.95 -4.83 21.98
N GLY A 15 1.53 -5.72 21.11
CA GLY A 15 0.29 -5.59 20.36
C GLY A 15 -0.27 -6.92 19.90
N VAL A 16 -1.58 -6.95 19.69
CA VAL A 16 -2.34 -8.11 19.24
C VAL A 16 -3.08 -7.75 17.95
N LEU A 17 -3.08 -8.67 17.00
CA LEU A 17 -3.88 -8.54 15.77
C LEU A 17 -5.37 -8.61 16.13
N THR A 18 -6.12 -7.59 15.76
CA THR A 18 -7.56 -7.49 16.06
C THR A 18 -8.46 -7.73 14.87
N ASN A 19 -7.96 -7.44 13.67
CA ASN A 19 -8.67 -7.69 12.43
C ASN A 19 -7.68 -8.08 11.35
N SER A 20 -7.97 -9.15 10.64
CA SER A 20 -7.21 -9.62 9.49
C SER A 20 -8.22 -10.18 8.48
N PRO A 21 -8.61 -9.40 7.48
CA PRO A 21 -9.46 -9.92 6.42
C PRO A 21 -8.76 -11.09 5.72
N ARG A 22 -9.53 -12.05 5.24
CA ARG A 22 -8.97 -13.20 4.55
C ARG A 22 -8.22 -12.75 3.31
N TYR A 23 -6.94 -13.08 3.28
CA TYR A 23 -6.12 -12.91 2.09
C TYR A 23 -6.55 -13.94 1.02
N ASN A 24 -7.07 -13.46 -0.09
CA ASN A 24 -7.47 -14.29 -1.22
C ASN A 24 -6.46 -14.26 -2.38
N GLY A 25 -5.21 -13.89 -2.11
CA GLY A 25 -4.17 -13.66 -3.12
C GLY A 25 -3.73 -14.89 -3.92
N SER A 26 -4.15 -16.09 -3.52
CA SER A 26 -3.88 -17.31 -4.29
C SER A 26 -4.87 -17.53 -5.46
N ASN A 27 -5.98 -16.80 -5.49
CA ASN A 27 -6.95 -16.91 -6.57
C ASN A 27 -6.80 -15.74 -7.54
N LYS A 28 -6.13 -15.99 -8.66
CA LYS A 28 -5.88 -15.00 -9.72
C LYS A 28 -7.15 -14.41 -10.36
N ASN A 29 -8.32 -15.00 -10.09
CA ASN A 29 -9.60 -14.53 -10.60
C ASN A 29 -10.37 -13.65 -9.61
N VAL A 30 -9.83 -13.39 -8.43
CA VAL A 30 -10.47 -12.53 -7.43
C VAL A 30 -9.93 -11.12 -7.55
N ALA A 31 -10.79 -10.22 -7.99
CA ALA A 31 -10.48 -8.81 -8.19
C ALA A 31 -10.28 -8.02 -6.89
N VAL A 32 -10.46 -8.63 -5.72
CA VAL A 32 -10.38 -7.98 -4.42
C VAL A 32 -9.41 -8.75 -3.53
N VAL A 33 -8.26 -8.18 -3.31
CA VAL A 33 -7.27 -8.67 -2.35
C VAL A 33 -7.28 -7.71 -1.17
N ASN A 34 -7.76 -8.19 -0.02
CA ASN A 34 -7.62 -7.47 1.24
C ASN A 34 -6.32 -7.93 1.91
N ASP A 35 -5.34 -7.04 1.95
CA ASP A 35 -4.02 -7.32 2.49
C ASP A 35 -3.62 -6.24 3.52
N TRP A 36 -4.39 -6.20 4.60
CA TRP A 36 -4.15 -5.31 5.72
C TRP A 36 -4.56 -5.95 7.05
N VAL A 37 -4.01 -5.45 8.13
CA VAL A 37 -4.34 -5.86 9.48
C VAL A 37 -4.48 -4.65 10.40
N THR A 38 -5.28 -4.78 11.46
CA THR A 38 -5.30 -3.84 12.56
C THR A 38 -4.65 -4.44 13.79
N ILE A 39 -4.03 -3.60 14.60
CA ILE A 39 -3.29 -4.00 15.79
C ILE A 39 -3.85 -3.21 16.97
N SER A 40 -4.25 -3.93 18.04
CA SER A 40 -4.49 -3.32 19.34
C SER A 40 -3.18 -3.30 20.11
N TRP A 41 -2.74 -2.13 20.50
CA TRP A 41 -1.50 -1.94 21.23
C TRP A 41 -1.71 -1.96 22.73
N ALA A 42 -0.69 -2.38 23.49
CA ALA A 42 -0.67 -2.28 24.93
C ALA A 42 -0.66 -0.81 25.38
N ASP A 43 -1.21 -0.52 26.56
CA ASP A 43 -1.28 0.86 27.10
C ASP A 43 0.09 1.53 27.28
N SER A 44 1.15 0.74 27.36
CA SER A 44 2.53 1.23 27.44
C SER A 44 3.06 1.79 26.11
N VAL A 45 2.36 1.54 25.00
CA VAL A 45 2.76 2.02 23.67
C VAL A 45 2.11 3.37 23.40
N ARG A 46 2.93 4.39 23.19
CA ARG A 46 2.46 5.68 22.73
C ARG A 46 2.32 5.66 21.22
N LEU A 47 1.10 5.92 20.75
CA LEU A 47 0.82 6.08 19.33
C LEU A 47 0.97 7.54 18.94
N GLU A 48 1.55 7.76 17.77
CA GLU A 48 1.67 9.08 17.16
C GLU A 48 1.15 9.03 15.73
N PRO A 49 0.64 10.16 15.19
CA PRO A 49 0.25 10.26 13.79
C PRO A 49 1.38 9.82 12.86
N ASN A 50 1.04 9.16 11.77
CA ASN A 50 2.04 8.84 10.77
C ASN A 50 2.62 10.14 10.19
N ARG A 51 3.94 10.27 10.23
CA ARG A 51 4.63 11.51 9.81
C ARG A 51 4.44 11.86 8.33
N TYR A 52 4.08 10.91 7.49
CA TYR A 52 3.85 11.10 6.06
C TYR A 52 2.37 11.32 5.73
N SER A 53 1.50 10.44 6.21
CA SER A 53 0.08 10.43 5.88
C SER A 53 -0.82 11.15 6.90
N GLY A 54 -0.30 11.40 8.11
CA GLY A 54 -1.14 11.83 9.24
C GLY A 54 -2.14 10.74 9.67
N ASP A 55 -3.19 11.14 10.40
CA ASP A 55 -4.24 10.24 10.91
C ASP A 55 -5.54 10.29 10.11
N THR A 56 -5.67 11.23 9.17
CA THR A 56 -6.86 11.34 8.33
C THR A 56 -6.88 10.20 7.32
N ILE A 57 -7.99 9.47 7.25
CA ILE A 57 -8.23 8.47 6.21
C ILE A 57 -9.11 9.09 5.13
N VAL A 58 -8.64 9.02 3.90
CA VAL A 58 -9.40 9.44 2.71
C VAL A 58 -10.03 8.19 2.10
N PRO A 59 -11.37 8.12 2.00
CA PRO A 59 -12.03 7.00 1.33
C PRO A 59 -11.54 6.87 -0.11
N ILE A 60 -11.24 5.65 -0.54
CA ILE A 60 -10.74 5.40 -1.90
C ILE A 60 -11.76 5.81 -2.98
N SER A 61 -13.05 5.86 -2.64
CA SER A 61 -14.11 6.36 -3.51
C SER A 61 -13.96 7.84 -3.85
N ASP A 62 -13.26 8.60 -3.01
CA ASP A 62 -13.09 10.05 -3.14
C ASP A 62 -11.81 10.43 -3.88
N VAL A 63 -11.04 9.42 -4.31
CA VAL A 63 -9.79 9.61 -5.05
C VAL A 63 -10.07 9.58 -6.55
N GLN A 64 -9.54 10.56 -7.27
CA GLN A 64 -9.74 10.73 -8.70
C GLN A 64 -8.58 10.13 -9.51
N LEU A 65 -8.87 9.64 -10.72
CA LEU A 65 -7.84 9.19 -11.66
C LEU A 65 -6.83 10.31 -11.92
N GLY A 66 -5.56 9.96 -11.87
CA GLY A 66 -4.46 10.89 -12.07
C GLY A 66 -4.08 11.72 -10.84
N GLU A 67 -4.82 11.61 -9.73
CA GLU A 67 -4.46 12.30 -8.49
C GLU A 67 -3.13 11.80 -7.95
N THR A 68 -2.30 12.71 -7.44
CA THR A 68 -0.97 12.37 -6.91
C THR A 68 -1.10 11.51 -5.65
N VAL A 69 -0.44 10.36 -5.65
CA VAL A 69 -0.33 9.45 -4.52
C VAL A 69 1.13 9.23 -4.20
N CYS A 70 1.48 9.40 -2.94
CA CYS A 70 2.82 9.14 -2.44
C CYS A 70 2.87 7.85 -1.61
N VAL A 71 4.01 7.21 -1.59
CA VAL A 71 4.31 6.00 -0.84
C VAL A 71 5.64 6.15 -0.10
N TYR A 72 5.73 5.54 1.08
CA TYR A 72 7.00 5.36 1.78
C TYR A 72 7.17 3.89 2.14
N GLY A 73 8.33 3.34 1.83
CA GLY A 73 8.68 1.96 2.12
C GLY A 73 9.87 1.83 3.06
N ASN A 74 9.90 0.75 3.83
CA ASN A 74 10.97 0.50 4.80
C ASN A 74 12.29 0.06 4.14
N THR A 75 12.23 -0.53 2.95
CA THR A 75 13.41 -0.93 2.18
C THR A 75 13.96 0.24 1.37
N THR A 76 13.11 0.90 0.61
CA THR A 76 13.50 2.08 -0.19
C THR A 76 13.86 3.28 0.66
N LYS A 77 13.31 3.39 1.87
CA LYS A 77 13.55 4.47 2.85
C LYS A 77 13.42 5.87 2.28
N ARG A 78 12.55 6.02 1.30
CA ARG A 78 12.28 7.30 0.66
C ARG A 78 10.81 7.43 0.32
N GLU A 79 10.37 8.67 0.30
CA GLU A 79 9.09 9.05 -0.28
C GLU A 79 9.23 9.07 -1.80
N ASN A 80 8.28 8.45 -2.49
CA ASN A 80 8.14 8.61 -3.92
C ASN A 80 6.66 8.70 -4.28
N CYS A 81 6.35 9.39 -5.36
CA CYS A 81 4.99 9.69 -5.72
C CYS A 81 4.72 9.29 -7.17
N GLY A 82 3.49 8.88 -7.41
CA GLY A 82 2.95 8.56 -8.71
C GLY A 82 1.52 9.06 -8.83
N ASN A 83 0.74 8.44 -9.70
CA ASN A 83 -0.62 8.85 -10.00
C ASN A 83 -1.61 7.71 -9.74
N PHE A 84 -2.74 8.03 -9.17
CA PHE A 84 -3.82 7.06 -9.00
C PHE A 84 -4.32 6.56 -10.36
N ALA A 85 -4.15 5.26 -10.62
CA ALA A 85 -4.45 4.63 -11.90
C ALA A 85 -5.83 3.93 -11.93
N GLY A 86 -6.47 3.77 -10.76
CA GLY A 86 -7.79 3.15 -10.67
C GLY A 86 -7.90 2.17 -9.51
N ARG A 87 -9.10 1.59 -9.37
CA ARG A 87 -9.38 0.62 -8.32
C ARG A 87 -10.29 -0.50 -8.80
N THR A 88 -10.21 -1.63 -8.10
CA THR A 88 -11.15 -2.73 -8.20
C THR A 88 -11.53 -3.16 -6.79
N GLY A 89 -12.75 -2.85 -6.35
CA GLY A 89 -13.13 -3.05 -4.96
C GLY A 89 -12.28 -2.19 -4.02
N THR A 90 -11.60 -2.83 -3.07
CA THR A 90 -10.67 -2.20 -2.11
C THR A 90 -9.22 -2.20 -2.57
N THR A 91 -8.91 -2.89 -3.66
CA THR A 91 -7.59 -2.87 -4.29
C THR A 91 -7.49 -1.71 -5.25
N PHE A 92 -6.41 -0.94 -5.17
CA PHE A 92 -6.15 0.16 -6.08
C PHE A 92 -4.70 0.16 -6.56
N TYR A 93 -4.46 0.92 -7.62
CA TYR A 93 -3.21 0.93 -8.35
C TYR A 93 -2.68 2.35 -8.46
N VAL A 94 -1.36 2.48 -8.36
CA VAL A 94 -0.64 3.74 -8.52
C VAL A 94 0.46 3.52 -9.55
N GLU A 95 0.41 4.27 -10.64
CA GLU A 95 1.41 4.26 -11.70
C GLU A 95 2.53 5.27 -11.42
N HIS A 96 3.71 5.03 -11.97
CA HIS A 96 4.90 5.88 -11.83
C HIS A 96 5.47 5.99 -10.39
N ALA A 97 4.99 5.18 -9.46
CA ALA A 97 5.59 5.01 -8.16
C ALA A 97 6.33 3.67 -8.10
N THR A 98 7.40 3.60 -7.33
CA THR A 98 8.25 2.40 -7.22
C THR A 98 8.22 1.84 -5.81
N SER A 99 8.38 0.53 -5.70
CA SER A 99 8.54 -0.18 -4.43
C SER A 99 9.47 -1.37 -4.60
N ASP A 100 10.14 -1.75 -3.52
CA ASP A 100 11.00 -2.92 -3.45
C ASP A 100 10.44 -3.95 -2.44
N PRO A 101 10.83 -5.23 -2.54
CA PRO A 101 10.51 -6.22 -1.53
C PRO A 101 10.88 -5.75 -0.12
N GLY A 102 9.92 -5.80 0.81
CA GLY A 102 10.07 -5.26 2.17
C GLY A 102 9.40 -3.90 2.38
N ASP A 103 8.92 -3.24 1.34
CA ASP A 103 8.11 -2.01 1.44
C ASP A 103 6.64 -2.30 1.73
N SER A 104 6.20 -3.55 1.57
CA SER A 104 4.83 -3.99 1.86
C SER A 104 4.38 -3.56 3.25
N GLY A 105 3.15 -3.07 3.36
CA GLY A 105 2.60 -2.47 4.58
C GLY A 105 2.93 -0.98 4.75
N GLY A 106 3.76 -0.41 3.87
CA GLY A 106 4.04 1.02 3.86
C GLY A 106 2.80 1.85 3.53
N PRO A 107 2.69 3.08 4.05
CA PRO A 107 1.53 3.94 3.81
C PRO A 107 1.51 4.50 2.39
N LEU A 108 0.30 4.60 1.82
CA LEU A 108 0.03 5.42 0.65
C LEU A 108 -0.91 6.56 1.05
N TRP A 109 -0.59 7.76 0.62
CA TRP A 109 -1.37 8.95 0.97
C TRP A 109 -1.46 9.95 -0.19
N ILE A 110 -2.45 10.81 -0.10
CA ILE A 110 -2.57 11.97 -0.96
C ILE A 110 -2.02 13.17 -0.19
N PRO A 111 -1.01 13.89 -0.73
CA PRO A 111 -0.46 15.07 -0.09
C PRO A 111 -1.53 16.09 0.30
N GLY A 112 -1.53 16.50 1.58
CA GLY A 112 -2.49 17.45 2.12
C GLY A 112 -3.88 16.89 2.42
N ARG A 113 -4.16 15.61 2.11
CA ARG A 113 -5.48 15.00 2.36
C ARG A 113 -5.43 13.87 3.40
N GLY A 114 -4.55 12.89 3.23
CA GLY A 114 -4.40 11.80 4.18
C GLY A 114 -4.18 10.43 3.58
N LEU A 115 -4.20 9.43 4.43
CA LEU A 115 -3.97 8.02 4.12
C LEU A 115 -5.09 7.46 3.24
N ILE A 116 -4.71 6.74 2.18
CA ILE A 116 -5.68 6.03 1.32
C ILE A 116 -5.51 4.51 1.37
N GLY A 117 -4.38 4.01 1.83
CA GLY A 117 -4.16 2.58 1.92
C GLY A 117 -2.77 2.17 2.32
N VAL A 118 -2.51 0.88 2.23
CA VAL A 118 -1.22 0.25 2.52
C VAL A 118 -0.72 -0.53 1.31
N LEU A 119 0.57 -0.49 1.09
CA LEU A 119 1.23 -1.15 -0.03
C LEU A 119 1.12 -2.67 0.11
N ALA A 120 0.63 -3.33 -0.95
CA ALA A 120 0.51 -4.78 -1.01
C ALA A 120 1.51 -5.43 -1.98
N GLY A 121 2.02 -4.70 -2.96
CA GLY A 121 2.99 -5.22 -3.92
C GLY A 121 3.12 -4.38 -5.17
N ALA A 122 3.85 -4.91 -6.14
CA ALA A 122 3.99 -4.34 -7.48
C ALA A 122 3.46 -5.34 -8.50
N ASP A 123 2.79 -4.83 -9.52
CA ASP A 123 2.26 -5.63 -10.62
C ASP A 123 2.87 -5.17 -11.94
N GLU A 124 3.22 -6.14 -12.79
CA GLU A 124 3.56 -5.91 -14.19
C GLU A 124 2.28 -6.08 -15.01
N ILE A 125 1.93 -5.06 -15.79
CA ILE A 125 0.83 -5.15 -16.75
C ILE A 125 1.38 -5.39 -18.14
N GLU A 126 1.05 -6.55 -18.72
CA GLU A 126 1.23 -6.78 -20.15
C GLU A 126 0.07 -6.15 -20.93
N TYR A 127 0.34 -5.09 -21.69
CA TYR A 127 -0.60 -4.60 -22.67
C TYR A 127 -0.49 -5.43 -23.96
N LEU A 128 -1.53 -6.21 -24.25
CA LEU A 128 -1.73 -6.78 -25.58
C LEU A 128 -2.36 -5.71 -26.47
N SER A 129 -1.55 -5.09 -27.33
CA SER A 129 -2.10 -4.32 -28.43
C SER A 129 -2.65 -5.30 -29.48
N THR A 130 -3.96 -5.37 -29.63
CA THR A 130 -4.65 -6.20 -30.64
C THR A 130 -4.42 -5.72 -32.07
N PHE A 131 -3.80 -4.56 -32.30
CA PHE A 131 -3.66 -3.96 -33.61
C PHE A 131 -2.40 -4.36 -34.41
N LEU A 132 -1.31 -4.86 -33.76
CA LEU A 132 -0.03 -5.10 -34.43
C LEU A 132 0.71 -6.38 -34.07
N PHE A 133 0.18 -7.30 -33.31
CA PHE A 133 0.88 -8.51 -32.81
C PHE A 133 2.26 -8.23 -32.17
N ILE A 134 2.51 -7.02 -31.72
CA ILE A 134 3.74 -6.61 -31.04
C ILE A 134 3.45 -6.60 -29.53
N ARG A 135 4.09 -7.51 -28.79
CA ARG A 135 4.15 -7.47 -27.33
C ARG A 135 5.04 -6.30 -26.92
N TYR A 136 4.44 -5.22 -26.50
CA TYR A 136 5.17 -4.19 -25.77
C TYR A 136 5.13 -4.57 -24.28
N HIS A 137 6.27 -4.93 -23.71
CA HIS A 137 6.47 -4.87 -22.29
C HIS A 137 6.59 -3.38 -21.93
N LEU A 138 5.48 -2.71 -21.70
CA LEU A 138 5.49 -1.47 -20.96
C LEU A 138 5.63 -1.88 -19.50
N GLN A 139 6.85 -1.82 -18.98
CA GLN A 139 7.12 -1.82 -17.58
C GLN A 139 6.58 -0.49 -17.03
N LEU A 140 5.25 -0.45 -16.81
CA LEU A 140 4.66 0.56 -15.97
C LEU A 140 5.03 0.15 -14.55
N ASP A 141 5.78 0.99 -13.85
CA ASP A 141 5.97 0.86 -12.42
C ASP A 141 4.60 1.05 -11.77
N LEU A 142 3.87 -0.05 -11.68
CA LEU A 142 2.53 -0.08 -11.11
C LEU A 142 2.61 -0.75 -9.75
N ILE A 143 2.33 0.01 -8.72
CA ILE A 143 2.18 -0.54 -7.38
C ILE A 143 0.72 -0.81 -7.07
N ARG A 144 0.49 -1.89 -6.33
CA ARG A 144 -0.81 -2.31 -5.85
C ARG A 144 -0.91 -2.05 -4.35
N ALA A 145 -2.03 -1.50 -3.95
CA ALA A 145 -2.33 -1.22 -2.55
C ALA A 145 -3.77 -1.59 -2.20
N THR A 146 -4.05 -1.73 -0.92
CA THR A 146 -5.40 -1.99 -0.41
C THR A 146 -5.86 -0.88 0.51
N ALA A 147 -7.09 -0.43 0.28
CA ALA A 147 -7.77 0.55 1.13
C ALA A 147 -8.36 -0.15 2.35
N PRO A 148 -8.30 0.48 3.52
CA PRO A 148 -8.93 -0.03 4.74
C PRO A 148 -10.46 -0.03 4.66
#